data_d83eb304e85689eca71853b1e73b7371
#
_entry.id   d83eb304e85689eca71853b1e73b7371
#
_cell.length_a   1.000
_cell.length_b   1.000
_cell.length_c   1.000
_cell.angle_alpha   90.00
_cell.angle_beta   90.00
_cell.angle_gamma   90.00
#
_symmetry.space_group_name_H-M   'P 1'
#
loop_
_entity.id
_entity.type
_entity.pdbx_description
1 polymer ?
#
loop_
_entity_poly.entity_id
_entity_poly.type
_entity_poly.pdbx_seq_one_letter_code
_entity_poly.pdbx_strand_id
1 'polypeptide(L)'
;MKIKNPVLPGFNADPSMIRVGDTYYIANSTFEWFPGVRLHESKDLVHWKLLPSPLSTTKLLDMKGNPSSGGIWAPDLSYADGKFWLIYTDVKVTEGAFKDMTNYLTTATDIHGPWSDPIEVNGVGFDASLFHDDDGRKYLVQQTWDHREYHHPFNGITLTEFDTKTMHLKPETARTIYDGTNVKLVEGPHLYKINGEYYLFAAQGGTVWTHEEVVSRSKTLDAHSFETEPDSPFITNFDTPDFPLQKQGHGSLVETPNGEWYYCLLYTSPSPRDYAASR
;
A
#
# COMPACT_ATOMS: atom_id res chain seq x y z
N MET A 1 -18.84 -17.03 -3.83
CA MET A 1 -18.63 -16.75 -5.27
C MET A 1 -17.24 -17.25 -5.65
N LYS A 2 -17.02 -17.80 -6.87
CA LYS A 2 -15.65 -18.16 -7.31
C LYS A 2 -15.05 -17.01 -8.11
N ILE A 3 -13.98 -16.43 -7.59
CA ILE A 3 -13.18 -15.41 -8.28
C ILE A 3 -12.07 -16.13 -9.04
N LYS A 4 -11.89 -15.78 -10.30
CA LYS A 4 -10.78 -16.30 -11.12
C LYS A 4 -9.70 -15.23 -11.21
N ASN A 5 -8.52 -15.55 -10.71
CA ASN A 5 -7.34 -14.68 -10.82
C ASN A 5 -6.67 -14.80 -12.20
N PRO A 6 -6.08 -13.71 -12.72
CA PRO A 6 -6.09 -12.36 -12.19
C PRO A 6 -7.43 -11.65 -12.41
N VAL A 7 -7.90 -10.86 -11.43
CA VAL A 7 -9.09 -10.00 -11.59
C VAL A 7 -8.77 -8.72 -12.38
N LEU A 8 -7.54 -8.25 -12.28
CA LEU A 8 -6.98 -7.13 -13.05
C LEU A 8 -5.72 -7.63 -13.79
N PRO A 9 -5.87 -8.12 -15.03
CA PRO A 9 -4.72 -8.57 -15.82
C PRO A 9 -3.86 -7.41 -16.29
N GLY A 10 -2.55 -7.64 -16.41
CA GLY A 10 -1.58 -6.65 -16.83
C GLY A 10 -0.86 -6.00 -15.65
N PHE A 11 -0.43 -4.75 -15.82
CA PHE A 11 0.34 -4.01 -14.83
C PHE A 11 -0.59 -3.30 -13.84
N ASN A 12 -0.83 -3.88 -12.67
CA ASN A 12 -1.66 -3.37 -11.60
C ASN A 12 -0.99 -3.69 -10.25
N ALA A 13 0.10 -2.98 -9.96
CA ALA A 13 0.92 -3.21 -8.78
C ALA A 13 0.31 -2.56 -7.52
N ASP A 14 0.72 -3.07 -6.35
CA ASP A 14 0.52 -2.50 -5.03
C ASP A 14 -0.95 -2.10 -4.77
N PRO A 15 -1.90 -3.05 -4.80
CA PRO A 15 -3.31 -2.73 -4.71
C PRO A 15 -3.72 -2.34 -3.30
N SER A 16 -4.31 -1.15 -3.14
CA SER A 16 -5.08 -0.77 -1.95
C SER A 16 -6.57 -0.85 -2.29
N MET A 17 -7.30 -1.73 -1.59
CA MET A 17 -8.70 -2.03 -1.83
C MET A 17 -9.58 -1.63 -0.66
N ILE A 18 -10.66 -0.89 -0.95
CA ILE A 18 -11.67 -0.51 0.04
C ILE A 18 -13.09 -0.82 -0.44
N ARG A 19 -14.02 -0.81 0.50
CA ARG A 19 -15.46 -0.85 0.21
C ARG A 19 -16.15 0.38 0.79
N VAL A 20 -16.99 1.02 -0.04
CA VAL A 20 -17.87 2.11 0.39
C VAL A 20 -19.29 1.77 -0.02
N GLY A 21 -20.17 1.52 0.95
CA GLY A 21 -21.50 1.00 0.69
C GLY A 21 -21.44 -0.39 0.06
N ASP A 22 -21.96 -0.50 -1.15
CA ASP A 22 -22.00 -1.73 -1.96
C ASP A 22 -20.96 -1.74 -3.10
N THR A 23 -20.03 -0.79 -3.10
CA THR A 23 -19.02 -0.63 -4.15
C THR A 23 -17.62 -0.84 -3.59
N TYR A 24 -16.81 -1.60 -4.31
CA TYR A 24 -15.39 -1.82 -4.05
C TYR A 24 -14.56 -0.94 -4.95
N TYR A 25 -13.45 -0.45 -4.43
CA TYR A 25 -12.49 0.39 -5.16
C TYR A 25 -11.09 -0.15 -4.96
N ILE A 26 -10.26 -0.11 -6.01
CA ILE A 26 -8.83 -0.42 -5.95
C ILE A 26 -8.05 0.77 -6.48
N ALA A 27 -7.02 1.18 -5.74
CA ALA A 27 -5.97 2.07 -6.20
C ALA A 27 -4.70 1.25 -6.48
N ASN A 28 -3.99 1.57 -7.58
CA ASN A 28 -2.75 0.91 -7.96
C ASN A 28 -1.63 1.91 -8.28
N SER A 29 -0.40 1.47 -8.05
CA SER A 29 0.81 2.19 -8.47
C SER A 29 0.85 2.39 -9.99
N THR A 30 1.37 3.55 -10.40
CA THR A 30 1.61 3.85 -11.81
C THR A 30 3.07 4.11 -12.11
N PHE A 31 3.94 4.17 -11.10
CA PHE A 31 5.35 4.45 -11.24
C PHE A 31 5.59 5.71 -12.09
N GLU A 32 6.46 5.63 -13.11
CA GLU A 32 6.75 6.74 -14.04
C GLU A 32 5.63 7.07 -15.03
N TRP A 33 4.53 6.28 -15.04
CA TRP A 33 3.47 6.45 -16.02
C TRP A 33 2.44 7.51 -15.58
N PHE A 34 2.18 8.45 -16.48
CA PHE A 34 1.15 9.48 -16.30
C PHE A 34 -0.12 9.11 -17.10
N PRO A 35 -1.32 9.37 -16.53
CA PRO A 35 -1.66 10.02 -15.27
C PRO A 35 -1.43 9.10 -14.06
N GLY A 36 -1.15 9.73 -12.90
CA GLY A 36 -0.80 9.03 -11.66
C GLY A 36 -2.00 8.47 -10.89
N VAL A 37 -1.78 7.32 -10.29
CA VAL A 37 -2.73 6.44 -9.60
C VAL A 37 -3.83 5.93 -10.52
N ARG A 38 -3.88 4.63 -10.68
CA ARG A 38 -4.96 3.96 -11.40
C ARG A 38 -6.04 3.56 -10.41
N LEU A 39 -7.29 3.98 -10.69
CA LEU A 39 -8.44 3.62 -9.87
C LEU A 39 -9.38 2.69 -10.64
N HIS A 40 -9.93 1.70 -9.93
CA HIS A 40 -10.96 0.81 -10.45
C HIS A 40 -12.13 0.72 -9.48
N GLU A 41 -13.33 0.47 -10.00
CA GLU A 41 -14.54 0.18 -9.22
C GLU A 41 -15.14 -1.18 -9.60
N SER A 42 -15.78 -1.83 -8.63
CA SER A 42 -16.53 -3.07 -8.83
C SER A 42 -17.72 -3.17 -7.85
N LYS A 43 -18.78 -3.86 -8.27
CA LYS A 43 -19.91 -4.24 -7.39
C LYS A 43 -19.82 -5.68 -6.90
N ASP A 44 -18.90 -6.47 -7.43
CA ASP A 44 -18.87 -7.92 -7.23
C ASP A 44 -17.48 -8.54 -7.07
N LEU A 45 -16.42 -7.71 -6.97
CA LEU A 45 -15.02 -8.12 -6.89
C LEU A 45 -14.48 -8.90 -8.12
N VAL A 46 -15.29 -9.02 -9.17
CA VAL A 46 -14.93 -9.77 -10.39
C VAL A 46 -14.87 -8.86 -11.61
N HIS A 47 -15.88 -8.02 -11.78
CA HIS A 47 -15.98 -7.11 -12.91
C HIS A 47 -15.54 -5.71 -12.50
N TRP A 48 -14.34 -5.34 -12.93
CA TRP A 48 -13.71 -4.08 -12.59
C TRP A 48 -13.75 -3.10 -13.74
N LYS A 49 -14.14 -1.87 -13.45
CA LYS A 49 -14.19 -0.76 -14.39
C LYS A 49 -13.14 0.27 -14.01
N LEU A 50 -12.31 0.67 -14.98
CA LEU A 50 -11.34 1.75 -14.82
C LEU A 50 -12.07 3.09 -14.63
N LEU A 51 -11.63 3.84 -13.64
CA LEU A 51 -12.09 5.20 -13.34
C LEU A 51 -11.10 6.26 -13.86
N PRO A 52 -11.52 7.54 -13.95
CA PRO A 52 -10.58 8.63 -14.18
C PRO A 52 -9.51 8.68 -13.10
N SER A 53 -8.27 8.93 -13.51
CA SER A 53 -7.16 9.09 -12.56
C SER A 53 -7.34 10.36 -11.72
N PRO A 54 -7.10 10.30 -10.39
CA PRO A 54 -7.14 11.45 -9.51
C PRO A 54 -6.04 12.48 -9.81
N LEU A 55 -4.90 12.03 -10.34
CA LEU A 55 -3.71 12.86 -10.60
C LEU A 55 -3.52 13.06 -12.12
N SER A 56 -4.50 13.68 -12.76
CA SER A 56 -4.61 13.75 -14.22
C SER A 56 -4.05 15.02 -14.86
N THR A 57 -3.48 15.94 -14.07
CA THR A 57 -2.88 17.18 -14.58
C THR A 57 -1.50 17.40 -13.95
N THR A 58 -0.64 18.16 -14.64
CA THR A 58 0.69 18.52 -14.11
C THR A 58 0.63 19.39 -12.85
N LYS A 59 -0.47 20.05 -12.60
CA LYS A 59 -0.72 20.77 -11.33
C LYS A 59 -0.90 19.80 -10.17
N LEU A 60 -1.56 18.67 -10.39
CA LEU A 60 -1.82 17.65 -9.39
C LEU A 60 -0.65 16.67 -9.22
N LEU A 61 0.14 16.47 -10.27
CA LEU A 61 1.30 15.59 -10.27
C LEU A 61 2.34 16.07 -11.28
N ASP A 62 3.49 16.56 -10.80
CA ASP A 62 4.62 16.90 -11.63
C ASP A 62 5.61 15.73 -11.72
N MET A 63 5.57 15.02 -12.84
CA MET A 63 6.43 13.86 -13.12
C MET A 63 7.82 14.22 -13.63
N LYS A 64 8.20 15.50 -13.63
CA LYS A 64 9.55 15.91 -14.09
C LYS A 64 10.62 15.31 -13.19
N GLY A 65 11.62 14.71 -13.82
CA GLY A 65 12.78 14.13 -13.15
C GLY A 65 12.53 12.76 -12.53
N ASN A 66 11.34 12.17 -12.68
CA ASN A 66 11.10 10.80 -12.24
C ASN A 66 11.91 9.83 -13.10
N PRO A 67 12.73 8.95 -12.50
CA PRO A 67 13.45 7.91 -13.22
C PRO A 67 12.53 6.77 -13.62
N SER A 68 13.02 5.86 -14.45
CA SER A 68 12.36 4.57 -14.68
C SER A 68 12.18 3.85 -13.34
N SER A 69 10.99 3.27 -13.12
CA SER A 69 10.56 2.63 -11.87
C SER A 69 10.47 3.58 -10.65
N GLY A 70 10.67 4.88 -10.82
CA GLY A 70 10.34 5.90 -9.84
C GLY A 70 8.90 6.39 -10.00
N GLY A 71 8.59 7.59 -9.47
CA GLY A 71 7.26 8.18 -9.56
C GLY A 71 6.30 7.64 -8.53
N ILE A 72 5.10 7.27 -8.92
CA ILE A 72 4.01 6.95 -8.00
C ILE A 72 4.08 5.51 -7.51
N TRP A 73 4.49 5.36 -6.24
CA TRP A 73 4.54 4.10 -5.52
C TRP A 73 3.37 3.97 -4.55
N ALA A 74 2.90 2.74 -4.40
CA ALA A 74 1.96 2.22 -3.41
C ALA A 74 0.94 3.25 -2.89
N PRO A 75 -0.04 3.64 -3.70
CA PRO A 75 -1.10 4.51 -3.22
C PRO A 75 -1.99 3.75 -2.27
N ASP A 76 -2.34 4.38 -1.14
CA ASP A 76 -3.39 3.89 -0.25
C ASP A 76 -4.66 4.72 -0.43
N LEU A 77 -5.77 4.03 -0.66
CA LEU A 77 -7.10 4.60 -0.73
C LEU A 77 -7.87 4.23 0.53
N SER A 78 -8.42 5.22 1.22
CA SER A 78 -9.26 4.99 2.40
C SER A 78 -10.52 5.87 2.34
N TYR A 79 -11.52 5.55 3.19
CA TYR A 79 -12.76 6.31 3.25
C TYR A 79 -13.17 6.55 4.71
N ALA A 80 -13.25 7.80 5.08
CA ALA A 80 -13.70 8.22 6.40
C ALA A 80 -14.27 9.63 6.35
N ASP A 81 -15.13 9.98 7.31
CA ASP A 81 -15.74 11.31 7.44
C ASP A 81 -16.44 11.79 6.16
N GLY A 82 -17.05 10.87 5.43
CA GLY A 82 -17.81 11.15 4.21
C GLY A 82 -16.97 11.50 2.98
N LYS A 83 -15.67 11.21 2.99
CA LYS A 83 -14.77 11.47 1.86
C LYS A 83 -13.74 10.37 1.66
N PHE A 84 -13.24 10.27 0.44
CA PHE A 84 -12.08 9.48 0.07
C PHE A 84 -10.81 10.23 0.44
N TRP A 85 -9.82 9.47 0.92
CA TRP A 85 -8.47 9.90 1.22
C TRP A 85 -7.54 9.05 0.36
N LEU A 86 -6.68 9.69 -0.40
CA LEU A 86 -5.68 9.04 -1.23
C LEU A 86 -4.32 9.55 -0.85
N ILE A 87 -3.49 8.67 -0.29
CA ILE A 87 -2.08 8.94 -0.03
C ILE A 87 -1.23 8.17 -1.03
N TYR A 88 -0.11 8.73 -1.44
CA TYR A 88 0.82 8.12 -2.38
C TYR A 88 2.23 8.67 -2.18
N THR A 89 3.23 7.91 -2.58
CA THR A 89 4.63 8.35 -2.57
C THR A 89 5.05 8.72 -3.99
N ASP A 90 5.66 9.89 -4.17
CA ASP A 90 6.37 10.25 -5.40
C ASP A 90 7.88 10.08 -5.18
N VAL A 91 8.48 9.13 -5.91
CA VAL A 91 9.88 8.71 -5.74
C VAL A 91 10.72 9.25 -6.88
N LYS A 92 11.67 10.15 -6.56
CA LYS A 92 12.56 10.81 -7.54
C LYS A 92 13.92 10.12 -7.64
N VAL A 93 14.34 9.33 -6.65
CA VAL A 93 15.61 8.60 -6.65
C VAL A 93 15.36 7.16 -6.17
N THR A 94 15.67 6.20 -7.03
CA THR A 94 15.49 4.76 -6.76
C THR A 94 16.79 4.04 -6.42
N GLU A 95 17.93 4.59 -6.80
CA GLU A 95 19.25 3.95 -6.64
C GLU A 95 20.01 4.49 -5.43
N GLY A 96 20.87 3.64 -4.87
CA GLY A 96 21.71 3.99 -3.74
C GLY A 96 21.03 3.96 -2.39
N ALA A 97 21.74 4.38 -1.37
CA ALA A 97 21.25 4.40 0.01
C ALA A 97 20.25 5.52 0.27
N PHE A 98 20.46 6.67 -0.33
CA PHE A 98 19.53 7.81 -0.25
C PHE A 98 18.39 7.66 -1.25
N LYS A 99 17.16 7.84 -0.78
CA LYS A 99 15.97 7.90 -1.63
C LYS A 99 15.30 9.25 -1.47
N ASP A 100 15.16 9.97 -2.58
CA ASP A 100 14.33 11.17 -2.64
C ASP A 100 12.89 10.75 -2.90
N MET A 101 12.08 10.77 -1.85
CA MET A 101 10.70 10.32 -1.84
C MET A 101 9.86 11.25 -0.98
N THR A 102 8.67 11.56 -1.47
CA THR A 102 7.72 12.42 -0.74
C THR A 102 6.34 11.79 -0.76
N ASN A 103 5.74 11.70 0.42
CA ASN A 103 4.35 11.27 0.59
C ASN A 103 3.42 12.46 0.42
N TYR A 104 2.41 12.31 -0.42
CA TYR A 104 1.37 13.29 -0.69
C TYR A 104 -0.01 12.73 -0.34
N LEU A 105 -0.90 13.61 0.09
CA LEU A 105 -2.30 13.30 0.39
C LEU A 105 -3.24 14.20 -0.40
N THR A 106 -4.25 13.61 -1.02
CA THR A 106 -5.37 14.33 -1.63
C THR A 106 -6.69 13.71 -1.19
N THR A 107 -7.79 14.48 -1.24
CA THR A 107 -9.11 14.03 -0.80
C THR A 107 -10.20 14.40 -1.80
N ALA A 108 -11.29 13.62 -1.83
CA ALA A 108 -12.48 13.93 -2.62
C ALA A 108 -13.75 13.44 -1.90
N THR A 109 -14.87 14.10 -2.09
CA THR A 109 -16.18 13.64 -1.60
C THR A 109 -16.83 12.62 -2.55
N ASP A 110 -16.42 12.62 -3.81
CA ASP A 110 -16.80 11.65 -4.83
C ASP A 110 -15.52 11.03 -5.42
N ILE A 111 -15.51 9.72 -5.64
CA ILE A 111 -14.36 9.01 -6.21
C ILE A 111 -13.98 9.52 -7.61
N HIS A 112 -14.96 10.06 -8.35
CA HIS A 112 -14.75 10.66 -9.66
C HIS A 112 -14.18 12.09 -9.59
N GLY A 113 -14.01 12.63 -8.39
CA GLY A 113 -13.50 13.97 -8.13
C GLY A 113 -14.59 15.05 -8.04
N PRO A 114 -14.23 16.33 -8.00
CA PRO A 114 -12.84 16.77 -8.08
C PRO A 114 -12.03 16.39 -6.85
N TRP A 115 -10.78 15.99 -7.05
CA TRP A 115 -9.82 15.77 -6.01
C TRP A 115 -9.17 17.09 -5.60
N SER A 116 -8.86 17.24 -4.31
CA SER A 116 -8.17 18.42 -3.79
C SER A 116 -6.77 18.55 -4.37
N ASP A 117 -6.20 19.74 -4.31
CA ASP A 117 -4.76 19.89 -4.55
C ASP A 117 -4.00 19.01 -3.53
N PRO A 118 -3.00 18.22 -3.95
CA PRO A 118 -2.22 17.40 -3.05
C PRO A 118 -1.44 18.23 -2.04
N ILE A 119 -1.39 17.75 -0.81
CA ILE A 119 -0.55 18.31 0.25
C ILE A 119 0.62 17.39 0.50
N GLU A 120 1.80 17.96 0.74
CA GLU A 120 2.97 17.24 1.19
C GLU A 120 2.78 16.81 2.64
N VAL A 121 3.03 15.52 2.93
CA VAL A 121 2.88 14.93 4.26
C VAL A 121 4.24 14.79 4.95
N ASN A 122 5.16 14.05 4.34
CA ASN A 122 6.55 13.90 4.78
C ASN A 122 7.42 13.24 3.69
N GLY A 123 8.74 13.17 3.95
CA GLY A 123 9.73 12.54 3.07
C GLY A 123 10.67 11.55 3.79
N VAL A 124 10.19 10.83 4.82
CA VAL A 124 11.06 9.95 5.65
C VAL A 124 10.86 8.46 5.40
N GLY A 125 9.93 8.12 4.54
CA GLY A 125 9.58 6.73 4.20
C GLY A 125 8.65 6.68 3.01
N PHE A 126 8.28 5.47 2.62
CA PHE A 126 7.40 5.20 1.46
C PHE A 126 6.36 4.14 1.80
N ASP A 127 5.51 3.80 0.83
CA ASP A 127 4.38 2.89 0.99
C ASP A 127 3.49 3.29 2.16
N ALA A 128 3.11 4.56 2.17
CA ALA A 128 2.32 5.12 3.25
C ALA A 128 0.84 4.72 3.12
N SER A 129 0.22 4.31 4.22
CA SER A 129 -1.22 4.14 4.36
C SER A 129 -1.80 5.03 5.46
N LEU A 130 -3.10 5.33 5.35
CA LEU A 130 -3.79 6.16 6.33
C LEU A 130 -4.81 5.32 7.11
N PHE A 131 -4.48 5.02 8.35
CA PHE A 131 -5.36 4.30 9.27
C PHE A 131 -6.32 5.26 10.00
N HIS A 132 -7.61 4.92 10.00
CA HIS A 132 -8.67 5.63 10.70
C HIS A 132 -9.13 4.82 11.90
N ASP A 133 -8.76 5.21 13.11
CA ASP A 133 -9.13 4.49 14.33
C ASP A 133 -10.56 4.83 14.77
N ASP A 134 -11.18 3.92 15.53
CA ASP A 134 -12.55 4.04 16.07
C ASP A 134 -12.72 5.23 17.04
N ASP A 135 -11.63 5.72 17.63
CA ASP A 135 -11.64 6.89 18.50
C ASP A 135 -11.61 8.23 17.73
N GLY A 136 -11.63 8.17 16.41
CA GLY A 136 -11.63 9.31 15.50
C GLY A 136 -10.25 9.86 15.17
N ARG A 137 -9.18 9.31 15.74
CA ARG A 137 -7.81 9.66 15.34
C ARG A 137 -7.44 9.01 14.02
N LYS A 138 -6.53 9.65 13.32
CA LYS A 138 -5.96 9.14 12.08
C LYS A 138 -4.46 9.02 12.20
N TYR A 139 -3.91 8.01 11.58
CA TYR A 139 -2.48 7.74 11.66
C TYR A 139 -1.90 7.43 10.29
N LEU A 140 -0.78 8.06 9.98
CA LEU A 140 0.08 7.64 8.90
C LEU A 140 0.87 6.41 9.35
N VAL A 141 0.79 5.34 8.57
CA VAL A 141 1.57 4.12 8.75
C VAL A 141 2.46 3.98 7.53
N GLN A 142 3.76 3.81 7.70
CA GLN A 142 4.71 3.74 6.58
C GLN A 142 5.96 2.96 6.92
N GLN A 143 6.62 2.41 5.92
CA GLN A 143 7.99 1.97 6.06
C GLN A 143 8.90 3.19 6.23
N THR A 144 9.85 3.14 7.15
CA THR A 144 10.94 4.11 7.26
C THR A 144 12.23 3.57 6.67
N TRP A 145 12.96 4.46 5.98
CA TRP A 145 14.20 4.12 5.31
C TRP A 145 15.38 4.80 6.01
N ASP A 146 16.40 3.99 6.39
CA ASP A 146 17.65 4.51 6.97
C ASP A 146 18.73 4.57 5.88
N HIS A 147 19.10 5.78 5.50
CA HIS A 147 20.11 6.05 4.48
C HIS A 147 21.54 6.15 5.03
N ARG A 148 21.73 5.99 6.34
CA ARG A 148 23.04 6.09 6.95
C ARG A 148 23.93 4.93 6.52
N GLU A 149 25.20 5.25 6.26
CA GLU A 149 26.19 4.25 5.89
C GLU A 149 26.37 3.21 7.02
N TYR A 150 26.53 1.94 6.64
CA TYR A 150 26.66 0.79 7.55
C TYR A 150 25.40 0.41 8.34
N HIS A 151 24.27 1.07 8.10
CA HIS A 151 22.97 0.68 8.63
C HIS A 151 22.19 -0.17 7.62
N HIS A 152 21.31 -1.02 8.12
CA HIS A 152 20.34 -1.68 7.25
C HIS A 152 19.31 -0.65 6.80
N PRO A 153 18.94 -0.59 5.50
CA PRO A 153 18.04 0.44 4.99
C PRO A 153 16.63 0.35 5.58
N PHE A 154 16.12 -0.83 5.88
CA PHE A 154 14.84 -0.99 6.57
C PHE A 154 14.97 -0.58 8.04
N ASN A 155 14.15 0.40 8.47
CA ASN A 155 14.17 0.97 9.82
C ASN A 155 12.83 0.83 10.55
N GLY A 156 12.05 -0.18 10.20
CA GLY A 156 10.77 -0.49 10.82
C GLY A 156 9.56 0.14 10.13
N ILE A 157 8.41 -0.28 10.59
CA ILE A 157 7.12 0.35 10.25
C ILE A 157 6.79 1.36 11.35
N THR A 158 6.62 2.60 10.94
CA THR A 158 6.32 3.72 11.83
C THR A 158 4.87 4.14 11.73
N LEU A 159 4.37 4.66 12.85
CA LEU A 159 3.04 5.23 12.98
C LEU A 159 3.16 6.64 13.55
N THR A 160 2.48 7.61 12.89
CA THR A 160 2.48 9.01 13.31
C THR A 160 1.05 9.56 13.23
N GLU A 161 0.57 10.23 14.28
CA GLU A 161 -0.77 10.81 14.28
C GLU A 161 -0.89 11.93 13.25
N PHE A 162 -2.00 11.91 12.48
CA PHE A 162 -2.35 12.92 11.49
C PHE A 162 -3.48 13.81 12.00
N ASP A 163 -3.22 15.11 12.10
CA ASP A 163 -4.22 16.10 12.51
C ASP A 163 -5.02 16.58 11.30
N THR A 164 -6.28 16.20 11.23
CA THR A 164 -7.20 16.58 10.14
C THR A 164 -7.62 18.04 10.15
N LYS A 165 -7.38 18.79 11.23
CA LYS A 165 -7.69 20.22 11.31
C LYS A 165 -6.61 21.06 10.67
N THR A 166 -5.36 20.69 10.93
CA THR A 166 -4.20 21.37 10.36
C THR A 166 -3.73 20.74 9.06
N MET A 167 -4.16 19.51 8.77
CA MET A 167 -3.74 18.67 7.65
C MET A 167 -2.22 18.38 7.68
N HIS A 168 -1.68 18.21 8.89
CA HIS A 168 -0.27 17.88 9.12
C HIS A 168 -0.11 16.69 10.08
N LEU A 169 1.04 16.06 10.02
CA LEU A 169 1.45 15.09 11.03
C LEU A 169 1.78 15.80 12.35
N LYS A 170 1.67 15.06 13.46
CA LYS A 170 2.19 15.43 14.79
C LYS A 170 3.51 14.68 15.01
N PRO A 171 4.67 15.26 14.66
CA PRO A 171 5.95 14.55 14.65
C PRO A 171 6.35 13.95 16.01
N GLU A 172 5.92 14.59 17.09
CA GLU A 172 6.17 14.14 18.46
C GLU A 172 5.47 12.82 18.82
N THR A 173 4.51 12.39 18.00
CA THR A 173 3.79 11.10 18.16
C THR A 173 4.41 9.97 17.37
N ALA A 174 5.43 10.27 16.53
CA ALA A 174 6.07 9.29 15.67
C ALA A 174 6.73 8.18 16.49
N ARG A 175 6.44 6.93 16.12
CA ARG A 175 7.03 5.75 16.79
C ARG A 175 7.07 4.55 15.84
N THR A 176 8.10 3.74 15.99
CA THR A 176 8.19 2.43 15.33
C THR A 176 7.27 1.47 16.07
N ILE A 177 6.27 0.92 15.38
CA ILE A 177 5.32 -0.05 15.95
C ILE A 177 5.74 -1.49 15.67
N TYR A 178 6.48 -1.74 14.58
CA TYR A 178 6.91 -3.07 14.15
C TYR A 178 8.34 -3.04 13.59
N ASP A 179 9.19 -3.92 14.10
CA ASP A 179 10.61 -3.99 13.73
C ASP A 179 10.89 -4.94 12.56
N GLY A 180 9.84 -5.59 12.04
CA GLY A 180 9.94 -6.58 10.97
C GLY A 180 10.40 -7.96 11.46
N THR A 181 10.57 -8.86 10.52
CA THR A 181 11.09 -10.22 10.73
C THR A 181 12.60 -10.30 10.46
N ASN A 182 13.17 -11.49 10.57
CA ASN A 182 14.55 -11.74 10.18
C ASN A 182 14.81 -11.57 8.68
N VAL A 183 13.77 -11.62 7.84
CA VAL A 183 13.87 -11.40 6.39
C VAL A 183 14.12 -9.92 6.08
N LYS A 184 13.64 -9.00 6.94
CA LYS A 184 13.72 -7.55 6.73
C LYS A 184 13.00 -7.09 5.46
N LEU A 185 13.22 -5.84 5.06
CA LEU A 185 12.58 -5.22 3.88
C LEU A 185 11.05 -5.36 3.92
N VAL A 186 10.47 -4.98 5.06
CA VAL A 186 9.01 -4.95 5.23
C VAL A 186 8.46 -3.65 4.66
N GLU A 187 7.49 -3.77 3.75
CA GLU A 187 6.92 -2.65 2.98
C GLU A 187 5.40 -2.81 2.82
N GLY A 188 4.72 -1.83 2.24
CA GLY A 188 3.29 -1.89 1.98
C GLY A 188 2.41 -2.07 3.22
N PRO A 189 2.65 -1.36 4.34
CA PRO A 189 1.90 -1.63 5.57
C PRO A 189 0.46 -1.13 5.48
N HIS A 190 -0.49 -2.03 5.75
CA HIS A 190 -1.89 -1.70 5.97
C HIS A 190 -2.33 -2.11 7.37
N LEU A 191 -2.88 -1.17 8.13
CA LEU A 191 -3.32 -1.39 9.51
C LEU A 191 -4.85 -1.52 9.58
N TYR A 192 -5.32 -2.56 10.27
CA TYR A 192 -6.74 -2.84 10.47
C TYR A 192 -7.03 -3.02 11.95
N LYS A 193 -8.24 -2.65 12.39
CA LYS A 193 -8.74 -2.97 13.71
C LYS A 193 -9.91 -3.96 13.59
N ILE A 194 -9.70 -5.16 14.08
CA ILE A 194 -10.66 -6.26 13.96
C ILE A 194 -10.92 -6.82 15.36
N ASN A 195 -12.18 -6.81 15.79
CA ASN A 195 -12.58 -7.30 17.13
C ASN A 195 -11.80 -6.66 18.29
N GLY A 196 -11.40 -5.39 18.14
CA GLY A 196 -10.71 -4.63 19.18
C GLY A 196 -9.19 -4.85 19.24
N GLU A 197 -8.61 -5.64 18.34
CA GLU A 197 -7.18 -5.82 18.17
C GLU A 197 -6.70 -5.23 16.84
N TYR A 198 -5.44 -4.78 16.78
CA TYR A 198 -4.82 -4.21 15.60
C TYR A 198 -4.04 -5.29 14.85
N TYR A 199 -4.25 -5.36 13.54
CA TYR A 199 -3.57 -6.25 12.62
C TYR A 199 -2.83 -5.42 11.59
N LEU A 200 -1.54 -5.65 11.46
CA LEU A 200 -0.69 -5.05 10.46
C LEU A 200 -0.37 -6.09 9.38
N PHE A 201 -0.85 -5.86 8.18
CA PHE A 201 -0.50 -6.61 6.99
C PHE A 201 0.62 -5.86 6.28
N ALA A 202 1.67 -6.56 5.88
CA ALA A 202 2.79 -5.95 5.19
C ALA A 202 3.54 -6.98 4.35
N ALA A 203 4.05 -6.56 3.20
CA ALA A 203 4.92 -7.39 2.39
C ALA A 203 6.33 -7.44 2.97
N GLN A 204 7.06 -8.52 2.73
CA GLN A 204 8.48 -8.61 3.06
C GLN A 204 9.29 -9.32 1.96
N GLY A 205 10.61 -9.27 2.06
CA GLY A 205 11.52 -9.97 1.15
C GLY A 205 11.83 -9.23 -0.15
N GLY A 206 11.31 -8.00 -0.30
CA GLY A 206 11.47 -7.19 -1.52
C GLY A 206 10.73 -7.77 -2.73
N THR A 207 10.65 -7.03 -3.83
CA THR A 207 9.89 -7.38 -5.05
C THR A 207 10.57 -8.45 -5.92
N VAL A 208 11.07 -9.51 -5.30
CA VAL A 208 11.77 -10.65 -5.94
C VAL A 208 11.08 -11.97 -5.61
N TRP A 209 11.71 -13.11 -5.85
CA TRP A 209 11.11 -14.44 -5.61
C TRP A 209 10.74 -14.72 -4.14
N THR A 210 11.39 -14.03 -3.21
CA THR A 210 11.14 -14.11 -1.77
C THR A 210 10.02 -13.18 -1.29
N HIS A 211 9.31 -12.50 -2.20
CA HIS A 211 8.21 -11.61 -1.86
C HIS A 211 7.03 -12.40 -1.31
N GLU A 212 6.60 -12.02 -0.13
CA GLU A 212 5.53 -12.68 0.62
C GLU A 212 4.82 -11.70 1.53
N GLU A 213 3.66 -12.06 2.04
CA GLU A 213 2.87 -11.23 2.95
C GLU A 213 2.97 -11.75 4.38
N VAL A 214 3.28 -10.85 5.31
CA VAL A 214 3.30 -11.15 6.75
C VAL A 214 2.18 -10.43 7.47
N VAL A 215 1.73 -11.03 8.57
CA VAL A 215 0.76 -10.44 9.47
C VAL A 215 1.37 -10.34 10.86
N SER A 216 1.21 -9.19 11.47
CA SER A 216 1.54 -8.98 12.88
C SER A 216 0.36 -8.38 13.63
N ARG A 217 0.30 -8.59 14.93
CA ARG A 217 -0.82 -8.22 15.77
C ARG A 217 -0.39 -7.50 17.04
N SER A 218 -1.23 -6.58 17.50
CA SER A 218 -1.08 -5.91 18.78
C SER A 218 -2.43 -5.55 19.41
N LYS A 219 -2.47 -5.39 20.72
CA LYS A 219 -3.62 -4.81 21.44
C LYS A 219 -3.56 -3.30 21.55
N THR A 220 -2.39 -2.71 21.27
CA THR A 220 -2.16 -1.28 21.39
C THR A 220 -1.40 -0.76 20.17
N LEU A 221 -1.33 0.56 20.03
CA LEU A 221 -0.51 1.23 19.02
C LEU A 221 0.80 1.78 19.62
N ASP A 222 1.31 1.16 20.68
CA ASP A 222 2.54 1.58 21.33
C ASP A 222 3.79 1.23 20.51
N ALA A 223 4.90 1.84 20.85
CA ALA A 223 6.18 1.52 20.21
C ALA A 223 6.54 0.04 20.41
N HIS A 224 7.00 -0.61 19.32
CA HIS A 224 7.45 -2.02 19.31
C HIS A 224 6.42 -3.02 19.85
N SER A 225 5.12 -2.72 19.71
CA SER A 225 4.04 -3.53 20.29
C SER A 225 3.52 -4.63 19.37
N PHE A 226 3.86 -4.60 18.08
CA PHE A 226 3.37 -5.58 17.12
C PHE A 226 4.28 -6.81 17.09
N GLU A 227 3.65 -7.98 17.24
CA GLU A 227 4.30 -9.29 17.17
C GLU A 227 3.85 -10.02 15.91
N THR A 228 4.80 -10.61 15.18
CA THR A 228 4.49 -11.41 14.00
C THR A 228 3.64 -12.62 14.39
N GLU A 229 2.55 -12.86 13.68
CA GLU A 229 1.71 -14.05 13.92
C GLU A 229 2.51 -15.33 13.68
N PRO A 230 2.32 -16.37 14.53
CA PRO A 230 3.10 -17.61 14.45
C PRO A 230 2.98 -18.34 13.11
N ASP A 231 1.84 -18.18 12.42
CA ASP A 231 1.56 -18.80 11.12
C ASP A 231 1.98 -17.90 9.93
N SER A 232 2.74 -16.82 10.20
CA SER A 232 3.34 -16.01 9.12
C SER A 232 4.47 -16.76 8.42
N PRO A 233 4.63 -16.58 7.09
CA PRO A 233 3.92 -15.62 6.24
C PRO A 233 2.47 -16.04 5.96
N PHE A 234 1.57 -15.06 5.90
CA PHE A 234 0.15 -15.24 5.61
C PHE A 234 -0.07 -15.79 4.19
N ILE A 235 0.70 -15.29 3.24
CA ILE A 235 0.71 -15.77 1.84
C ILE A 235 2.15 -15.80 1.36
N THR A 236 2.56 -16.95 0.82
CA THR A 236 3.83 -17.12 0.12
C THR A 236 3.70 -18.24 -0.91
N ASN A 237 4.49 -18.18 -1.98
CA ASN A 237 4.68 -19.29 -2.93
C ASN A 237 6.18 -19.55 -3.18
N PHE A 238 7.02 -19.09 -2.28
CA PHE A 238 8.47 -19.27 -2.40
C PHE A 238 8.87 -20.76 -2.54
N ASP A 239 8.26 -21.62 -1.74
CA ASP A 239 8.54 -23.06 -1.73
C ASP A 239 7.75 -23.88 -2.78
N THR A 240 6.97 -23.19 -3.62
CA THR A 240 6.14 -23.82 -4.67
C THR A 240 6.40 -23.19 -6.04
N PRO A 241 7.63 -23.36 -6.61
CA PRO A 241 8.04 -22.66 -7.84
C PRO A 241 7.19 -23.00 -9.08
N ASP A 242 6.50 -24.14 -9.09
CA ASP A 242 5.60 -24.54 -10.16
C ASP A 242 4.18 -23.96 -10.04
N PHE A 243 3.88 -23.26 -8.95
CA PHE A 243 2.59 -22.59 -8.81
C PHE A 243 2.50 -21.39 -9.77
N PRO A 244 1.38 -21.23 -10.51
CA PRO A 244 1.30 -20.24 -11.58
C PRO A 244 1.34 -18.78 -11.13
N LEU A 245 1.10 -18.51 -9.84
CA LEU A 245 1.16 -17.16 -9.27
C LEU A 245 2.35 -17.09 -8.31
N GLN A 246 3.30 -16.22 -8.60
CA GLN A 246 4.54 -16.09 -7.83
C GLN A 246 4.71 -14.69 -7.27
N LYS A 247 5.61 -14.51 -6.30
CA LYS A 247 5.96 -13.22 -5.68
C LYS A 247 4.72 -12.54 -5.10
N GLN A 248 3.94 -13.29 -4.33
CA GLN A 248 2.68 -12.81 -3.76
C GLN A 248 2.94 -11.94 -2.54
N GLY A 249 2.31 -10.77 -2.49
CA GLY A 249 2.42 -9.86 -1.36
C GLY A 249 1.88 -8.47 -1.71
N HIS A 250 2.14 -7.51 -0.84
CA HIS A 250 1.79 -6.12 -0.98
C HIS A 250 0.32 -5.94 -1.32
N GLY A 251 -0.54 -6.24 -0.37
CA GLY A 251 -1.97 -6.23 -0.59
C GLY A 251 -2.76 -5.63 0.55
N SER A 252 -4.08 -5.68 0.41
CA SER A 252 -5.02 -5.08 1.34
C SER A 252 -6.27 -5.94 1.52
N LEU A 253 -6.88 -5.82 2.70
CA LEU A 253 -8.11 -6.52 3.09
C LEU A 253 -9.35 -5.68 2.81
N VAL A 254 -10.44 -6.37 2.46
CA VAL A 254 -11.78 -5.78 2.46
C VAL A 254 -12.80 -6.75 3.03
N GLU A 255 -13.71 -6.22 3.81
CA GLU A 255 -14.87 -6.96 4.30
C GLU A 255 -16.09 -6.70 3.43
N THR A 256 -16.78 -7.77 3.03
CA THR A 256 -18.04 -7.68 2.29
C THR A 256 -19.21 -7.35 3.23
N PRO A 257 -20.37 -6.94 2.69
CA PRO A 257 -21.59 -6.76 3.51
C PRO A 257 -22.06 -8.01 4.28
N ASN A 258 -21.61 -9.20 3.83
CA ASN A 258 -21.96 -10.49 4.43
C ASN A 258 -20.93 -10.96 5.48
N GLY A 259 -19.91 -10.15 5.79
CA GLY A 259 -18.84 -10.50 6.72
C GLY A 259 -17.78 -11.45 6.16
N GLU A 260 -17.75 -11.66 4.84
CA GLU A 260 -16.65 -12.39 4.19
C GLU A 260 -15.49 -11.44 3.95
N TRP A 261 -14.26 -11.92 4.18
CA TRP A 261 -13.04 -11.16 3.96
C TRP A 261 -12.35 -11.60 2.67
N TYR A 262 -11.92 -10.62 1.90
CA TYR A 262 -11.13 -10.82 0.69
C TYR A 262 -9.81 -10.05 0.78
N TYR A 263 -8.76 -10.70 0.32
CA TYR A 263 -7.43 -10.11 0.23
C TYR A 263 -7.05 -9.87 -1.23
N CYS A 264 -6.78 -8.61 -1.58
CA CYS A 264 -6.28 -8.20 -2.89
C CYS A 264 -4.77 -8.00 -2.78
N LEU A 265 -3.99 -8.60 -3.67
CA LEU A 265 -2.53 -8.55 -3.58
C LEU A 265 -1.86 -8.48 -4.96
N LEU A 266 -0.63 -8.00 -4.96
CA LEU A 266 0.28 -8.11 -6.08
C LEU A 266 0.78 -9.54 -6.22
N TYR A 267 0.89 -10.01 -7.46
CA TYR A 267 1.60 -11.24 -7.84
C TYR A 267 2.06 -11.17 -9.29
N THR A 268 3.02 -12.01 -9.67
CA THR A 268 3.41 -12.22 -11.05
C THR A 268 2.85 -13.55 -11.54
N SER A 269 2.32 -13.57 -12.78
CA SER A 269 2.00 -14.78 -13.49
C SER A 269 3.00 -14.98 -14.63
N PRO A 270 3.38 -16.23 -14.98
CA PRO A 270 4.24 -16.48 -16.13
C PRO A 270 3.64 -15.88 -17.39
N SER A 271 4.43 -15.12 -18.12
CA SER A 271 4.03 -14.62 -19.44
C SER A 271 4.34 -15.70 -20.51
N PRO A 272 3.67 -15.67 -21.68
CA PRO A 272 4.05 -16.54 -22.79
C PRO A 272 5.52 -16.38 -23.24
N ARG A 273 6.16 -15.24 -22.92
CA ARG A 273 7.58 -14.97 -23.20
C ARG A 273 8.50 -15.74 -22.26
N ASP A 274 8.09 -15.99 -21.02
CA ASP A 274 8.88 -16.74 -20.03
C ASP A 274 9.00 -18.20 -20.45
N TYR A 275 7.97 -18.77 -21.05
CA TYR A 275 8.01 -20.12 -21.63
C TYR A 275 8.81 -20.21 -22.94
N ALA A 276 8.94 -19.12 -23.68
CA ALA A 276 9.71 -19.10 -24.92
C ALA A 276 11.23 -19.01 -24.69
N ALA A 277 11.66 -18.46 -23.55
CA ALA A 277 13.08 -18.32 -23.21
C ALA A 277 13.69 -19.60 -22.59
N SER A 278 12.86 -20.59 -22.23
CA SER A 278 13.27 -21.85 -21.61
C SER A 278 13.38 -23.03 -22.58
N ARG A 279 13.38 -22.78 -23.91
CA ARG A 279 13.55 -23.79 -24.95
C ARG A 279 14.85 -23.64 -25.72
#